data_dde14dbfc7044c810c7e6cb532436af7
#
_entry.id   dde14dbfc7044c810c7e6cb532436af7
#
_cell.length_a   1.000
_cell.length_b   1.000
_cell.length_c   1.000
_cell.angle_alpha   90.00
_cell.angle_beta   90.00
_cell.angle_gamma   90.00
#
_symmetry.space_group_name_H-M   'P 1'
#
loop_
_entity.id
_entity.type
_entity.pdbx_description
1 polymer ?
#
loop_
_entity_poly.entity_id
_entity_poly.type
_entity_poly.pdbx_seq_one_letter_code
_entity_poly.pdbx_strand_id
1 'polypeptide(L)'
;MSKVLLHCCCAPCSAAIIEWMLNNDIEPVLFYYNPNIYPQEEYLIRKNELTRYAERLKLTVIDGDYDYQAWKDWACHNLNTTNLQDFPERGSRCLECFKLRLLETAKKCRELGLEQFTTTLASSRWKSLDQINAAGQWAAEMVNGQRELGVRNEELGVRSDELNPQRSMFNGQCSMFNGPKVTFWDKNWRKGGLQDRRNALLKENNFYNQQYCGCEYSIR
;
A
#
# COMPACT_ATOMS: atom_id res chain seq x y z
N MET A 1 4.75 -13.06 -18.93
CA MET A 1 3.97 -12.09 -18.14
C MET A 1 4.89 -11.37 -17.16
N SER A 2 4.86 -10.05 -17.14
CA SER A 2 5.54 -9.27 -16.09
C SER A 2 4.75 -9.36 -14.79
N LYS A 3 5.46 -9.44 -13.64
CA LYS A 3 4.80 -9.46 -12.32
C LYS A 3 4.85 -8.09 -11.69
N VAL A 4 3.72 -7.65 -11.13
CA VAL A 4 3.61 -6.36 -10.44
C VAL A 4 2.94 -6.57 -9.08
N LEU A 5 3.52 -6.03 -8.01
CA LEU A 5 2.87 -6.04 -6.69
C LEU A 5 1.74 -5.01 -6.67
N LEU A 6 0.52 -5.47 -6.46
CA LEU A 6 -0.67 -4.64 -6.35
C LEU A 6 -1.10 -4.51 -4.89
N HIS A 7 -0.89 -3.35 -4.29
CA HIS A 7 -1.47 -3.03 -2.99
C HIS A 7 -3.00 -2.91 -3.12
N CYS A 8 -3.73 -3.74 -2.41
CA CYS A 8 -5.19 -3.83 -2.46
C CYS A 8 -5.84 -3.27 -1.20
N CYS A 9 -6.77 -2.33 -1.35
CA CYS A 9 -7.52 -1.78 -0.21
C CYS A 9 -8.86 -2.51 0.06
N CYS A 10 -9.47 -3.12 -0.95
CA CYS A 10 -10.72 -3.88 -0.88
C CYS A 10 -11.04 -4.49 -2.24
N ALA A 11 -11.95 -5.47 -2.31
CA ALA A 11 -12.35 -6.10 -3.56
C ALA A 11 -12.95 -5.13 -4.59
N PRO A 12 -13.91 -4.25 -4.26
CA PRO A 12 -14.48 -3.32 -5.25
C PRO A 12 -13.46 -2.40 -5.90
N CYS A 13 -12.42 -1.98 -5.16
CA CYS A 13 -11.38 -1.11 -5.70
C CYS A 13 -10.37 -1.86 -6.55
N SER A 14 -10.21 -3.16 -6.30
CA SER A 14 -9.15 -4.00 -6.90
C SER A 14 -9.62 -4.75 -8.14
N ALA A 15 -10.88 -5.20 -8.19
CA ALA A 15 -11.37 -6.15 -9.17
C ALA A 15 -11.16 -5.69 -10.64
N ALA A 16 -11.54 -4.46 -10.98
CA ALA A 16 -11.37 -3.95 -12.33
C ALA A 16 -9.90 -3.75 -12.71
N ILE A 17 -9.04 -3.43 -11.75
CA ILE A 17 -7.60 -3.31 -11.96
C ILE A 17 -6.97 -4.68 -12.22
N ILE A 18 -7.34 -5.67 -11.40
CA ILE A 18 -6.88 -7.05 -11.55
C ILE A 18 -7.26 -7.59 -12.94
N GLU A 19 -8.53 -7.43 -13.32
CA GLU A 19 -9.01 -7.83 -14.64
C GLU A 19 -8.26 -7.12 -15.77
N TRP A 20 -8.04 -5.80 -15.62
CA TRP A 20 -7.27 -5.04 -16.59
C TRP A 20 -5.81 -5.52 -16.70
N MET A 21 -5.16 -5.82 -15.57
CA MET A 21 -3.77 -6.31 -15.56
C MET A 21 -3.69 -7.66 -16.28
N LEU A 22 -4.56 -8.61 -15.95
CA LEU A 22 -4.60 -9.93 -16.58
C LEU A 22 -4.85 -9.83 -18.10
N ASN A 23 -5.73 -8.95 -18.53
CA ASN A 23 -6.02 -8.72 -19.96
C ASN A 23 -4.88 -8.00 -20.72
N ASN A 24 -3.88 -7.48 -19.99
CA ASN A 24 -2.69 -6.84 -20.57
C ASN A 24 -1.39 -7.62 -20.28
N ASP A 25 -1.48 -8.94 -20.08
CA ASP A 25 -0.35 -9.84 -19.83
C ASP A 25 0.51 -9.46 -18.62
N ILE A 26 -0.10 -8.85 -17.61
CA ILE A 26 0.50 -8.51 -16.32
C ILE A 26 -0.09 -9.42 -15.25
N GLU A 27 0.75 -10.17 -14.55
CA GLU A 27 0.35 -10.99 -13.40
C GLU A 27 0.40 -10.14 -12.12
N PRO A 28 -0.77 -9.80 -11.51
CA PRO A 28 -0.78 -9.09 -10.25
C PRO A 28 -0.46 -10.04 -9.09
N VAL A 29 0.53 -9.69 -8.28
CA VAL A 29 0.73 -10.27 -6.95
C VAL A 29 -0.01 -9.38 -5.96
N LEU A 30 -1.04 -9.91 -5.29
CA LEU A 30 -1.92 -9.10 -4.46
C LEU A 30 -1.34 -8.96 -3.05
N PHE A 31 -1.24 -7.73 -2.55
CA PHE A 31 -0.79 -7.44 -1.19
C PHE A 31 -1.87 -6.65 -0.44
N TYR A 32 -2.38 -7.24 0.65
CA TYR A 32 -3.41 -6.63 1.49
C TYR A 32 -2.78 -6.10 2.78
N TYR A 33 -2.52 -4.78 2.83
CA TYR A 33 -1.97 -4.10 4.00
C TYR A 33 -2.75 -2.81 4.27
N ASN A 34 -3.63 -2.84 5.26
CA ASN A 34 -4.58 -1.77 5.55
C ASN A 34 -4.76 -1.55 7.06
N PRO A 35 -3.70 -1.23 7.81
CA PRO A 35 -3.78 -1.09 9.27
C PRO A 35 -4.67 0.07 9.72
N ASN A 36 -5.01 0.99 8.81
CA ASN A 36 -5.87 2.14 9.07
C ASN A 36 -7.36 1.79 9.16
N ILE A 37 -7.78 0.57 8.78
CA ILE A 37 -9.21 0.22 8.77
C ILE A 37 -9.68 -0.06 10.20
N TYR A 38 -10.75 0.63 10.60
CA TYR A 38 -11.37 0.52 11.90
C TYR A 38 -12.91 0.49 11.73
N PRO A 39 -13.64 -0.31 12.51
CA PRO A 39 -13.12 -1.31 13.46
C PRO A 39 -12.52 -2.54 12.78
N GLN A 40 -11.98 -3.47 13.55
CA GLN A 40 -11.33 -4.68 13.02
C GLN A 40 -12.29 -5.57 12.21
N GLU A 41 -13.56 -5.57 12.55
CA GLU A 41 -14.61 -6.28 11.82
C GLU A 41 -14.69 -5.78 10.37
N GLU A 42 -14.62 -4.48 10.16
CA GLU A 42 -14.62 -3.87 8.82
C GLU A 42 -13.35 -4.26 8.04
N TYR A 43 -12.20 -4.32 8.71
CA TYR A 43 -10.97 -4.83 8.10
C TYR A 43 -11.14 -6.27 7.62
N LEU A 44 -11.70 -7.15 8.46
CA LEU A 44 -11.93 -8.55 8.13
C LEU A 44 -12.95 -8.74 6.98
N ILE A 45 -14.03 -7.97 6.96
CA ILE A 45 -15.01 -8.00 5.87
C ILE A 45 -14.32 -7.70 4.54
N ARG A 46 -13.55 -6.62 4.47
CA ARG A 46 -12.85 -6.21 3.23
C ARG A 46 -11.77 -7.19 2.81
N LYS A 47 -11.05 -7.76 3.77
CA LYS A 47 -10.02 -8.77 3.55
C LYS A 47 -10.61 -10.03 2.95
N ASN A 48 -11.60 -10.62 3.66
CA ASN A 48 -12.21 -11.88 3.26
C ASN A 48 -12.86 -11.80 1.88
N GLU A 49 -13.44 -10.66 1.54
CA GLU A 49 -14.04 -10.45 0.23
C GLU A 49 -12.99 -10.38 -0.88
N LEU A 50 -11.86 -9.71 -0.64
CA LEU A 50 -10.74 -9.70 -1.60
C LEU A 50 -10.17 -11.11 -1.78
N THR A 51 -9.97 -11.84 -0.68
CA THR A 51 -9.46 -13.21 -0.71
C THR A 51 -10.39 -14.12 -1.52
N ARG A 52 -11.70 -14.10 -1.24
CA ARG A 52 -12.71 -14.85 -2.00
C ARG A 52 -12.67 -14.54 -3.51
N TYR A 53 -12.48 -13.27 -3.87
CA TYR A 53 -12.38 -12.88 -5.28
C TYR A 53 -11.10 -13.35 -5.92
N ALA A 54 -9.97 -13.24 -5.24
CA ALA A 54 -8.66 -13.68 -5.70
C ALA A 54 -8.61 -15.21 -5.92
N GLU A 55 -9.18 -15.99 -4.98
CA GLU A 55 -9.27 -17.46 -5.10
C GLU A 55 -10.00 -17.88 -6.37
N ARG A 56 -11.08 -17.22 -6.73
CA ARG A 56 -11.81 -17.51 -7.98
C ARG A 56 -10.97 -17.26 -9.24
N LEU A 57 -10.03 -16.33 -9.16
CA LEU A 57 -9.08 -16.01 -10.23
C LEU A 57 -7.77 -16.81 -10.11
N LYS A 58 -7.65 -17.69 -9.12
CA LYS A 58 -6.43 -18.44 -8.78
C LYS A 58 -5.22 -17.54 -8.52
N LEU A 59 -5.46 -16.37 -7.92
CA LEU A 59 -4.42 -15.44 -7.52
C LEU A 59 -4.15 -15.56 -6.02
N THR A 60 -2.88 -15.42 -5.66
CA THR A 60 -2.46 -15.43 -4.26
C THR A 60 -2.59 -14.03 -3.65
N VAL A 61 -3.18 -13.96 -2.44
CA VAL A 61 -3.18 -12.76 -1.62
C VAL A 61 -2.11 -12.93 -0.54
N ILE A 62 -1.20 -11.98 -0.47
CA ILE A 62 -0.23 -11.86 0.61
C ILE A 62 -0.81 -10.88 1.63
N ASP A 63 -0.94 -11.32 2.88
CA ASP A 63 -1.41 -10.49 3.97
C ASP A 63 -0.24 -9.72 4.60
N GLY A 64 -0.44 -8.43 4.81
CA GLY A 64 0.38 -7.65 5.73
C GLY A 64 -0.25 -7.63 7.13
N ASP A 65 0.54 -7.31 8.12
CA ASP A 65 0.10 -7.26 9.51
C ASP A 65 -0.98 -6.20 9.73
N TYR A 66 -1.98 -6.54 10.52
CA TYR A 66 -2.98 -5.59 10.97
C TYR A 66 -2.60 -5.07 12.36
N ASP A 67 -2.02 -3.90 12.40
CA ASP A 67 -1.71 -3.17 13.63
C ASP A 67 -2.25 -1.74 13.51
N TYR A 68 -3.46 -1.54 14.04
CA TYR A 68 -4.13 -0.25 14.02
C TYR A 68 -3.42 0.79 14.90
N GLN A 69 -2.81 0.35 16.01
CA GLN A 69 -2.08 1.25 16.90
C GLN A 69 -0.80 1.75 16.23
N ALA A 70 -0.04 0.87 15.58
CA ALA A 70 1.15 1.27 14.83
C ALA A 70 0.83 2.30 13.73
N TRP A 71 -0.33 2.18 13.06
CA TRP A 71 -0.78 3.19 12.11
C TRP A 71 -1.06 4.55 12.78
N LYS A 72 -1.71 4.55 13.96
CA LYS A 72 -1.96 5.79 14.72
C LYS A 72 -0.66 6.44 15.17
N ASP A 73 0.24 5.66 15.73
CA ASP A 73 1.53 6.13 16.22
C ASP A 73 2.38 6.73 15.08
N TRP A 74 2.40 6.08 13.91
CA TRP A 74 3.01 6.62 12.70
C TRP A 74 2.44 7.99 12.33
N ALA A 75 1.12 8.10 12.23
CA ALA A 75 0.46 9.34 11.83
C ALA A 75 0.67 10.44 12.86
N CYS A 76 0.53 10.14 14.15
CA CYS A 76 0.75 11.09 15.25
C CYS A 76 2.19 11.61 15.27
N HIS A 77 3.18 10.70 15.14
CA HIS A 77 4.59 11.06 15.13
C HIS A 77 4.93 12.00 13.97
N ASN A 78 4.54 11.62 12.74
CA ASN A 78 4.89 12.38 11.53
C ASN A 78 4.14 13.72 11.42
N LEU A 79 2.99 13.85 12.09
CA LEU A 79 2.22 15.10 12.14
C LEU A 79 2.52 15.93 13.39
N ASN A 80 3.39 15.42 14.28
CA ASN A 80 3.68 16.03 15.57
C ASN A 80 2.40 16.39 16.35
N THR A 81 1.49 15.43 16.49
CA THR A 81 0.19 15.62 17.14
C THR A 81 -0.20 14.41 17.98
N THR A 82 -1.05 14.65 18.98
CA THR A 82 -1.74 13.58 19.72
C THR A 82 -3.21 13.42 19.30
N ASN A 83 -3.72 14.32 18.44
CA ASN A 83 -5.11 14.31 18.00
C ASN A 83 -5.22 14.32 16.47
N LEU A 84 -5.49 13.17 15.87
CA LEU A 84 -5.65 13.02 14.43
C LEU A 84 -6.99 13.55 13.88
N GLN A 85 -7.96 13.90 14.75
CA GLN A 85 -9.25 14.48 14.33
C GLN A 85 -9.08 15.89 13.75
N ASP A 86 -8.05 16.63 14.18
CA ASP A 86 -7.77 17.98 13.72
C ASP A 86 -7.36 18.05 12.24
N PHE A 87 -7.08 16.89 11.65
CA PHE A 87 -6.64 16.78 10.25
C PHE A 87 -7.77 16.25 9.37
N PRO A 88 -8.25 17.06 8.41
CA PRO A 88 -9.39 16.67 7.58
C PRO A 88 -9.07 15.49 6.66
N GLU A 89 -10.12 14.87 6.13
CA GLU A 89 -9.99 13.91 5.04
C GLU A 89 -9.35 14.59 3.81
N ARG A 90 -8.45 13.91 3.11
CA ARG A 90 -7.56 14.41 2.05
C ARG A 90 -6.47 15.38 2.52
N GLY A 91 -6.37 15.67 3.81
CA GLY A 91 -5.29 16.44 4.40
C GLY A 91 -4.02 15.61 4.64
N SER A 92 -3.13 16.15 5.48
CA SER A 92 -1.83 15.53 5.78
C SER A 92 -1.96 14.16 6.47
N ARG A 93 -2.99 13.93 7.29
CA ARG A 93 -3.27 12.59 7.85
C ARG A 93 -3.43 11.54 6.76
N CYS A 94 -4.14 11.85 5.68
CA CYS A 94 -4.29 10.92 4.56
C CYS A 94 -2.98 10.68 3.83
N LEU A 95 -2.14 11.71 3.68
CA LEU A 95 -0.82 11.57 3.08
C LEU A 95 0.06 10.62 3.91
N GLU A 96 0.11 10.79 5.24
CA GLU A 96 0.89 9.90 6.11
C GLU A 96 0.33 8.46 6.12
N CYS A 97 -0.99 8.30 6.05
CA CYS A 97 -1.62 6.98 5.85
C CYS A 97 -1.18 6.31 4.54
N PHE A 98 -1.08 7.07 3.44
CA PHE A 98 -0.61 6.53 2.16
C PHE A 98 0.87 6.20 2.21
N LYS A 99 1.71 7.05 2.82
CA LYS A 99 3.14 6.81 2.99
C LYS A 99 3.42 5.50 3.72
N LEU A 100 2.80 5.28 4.88
CA LEU A 100 2.98 4.03 5.62
C LEU A 100 2.61 2.80 4.77
N ARG A 101 1.44 2.83 4.16
CA ARG A 101 0.92 1.70 3.40
C ARG A 101 1.75 1.40 2.16
N LEU A 102 2.19 2.43 1.45
CA LEU A 102 3.01 2.28 0.24
C LEU A 102 4.47 1.98 0.56
N LEU A 103 4.99 2.42 1.70
CA LEU A 103 6.31 2.03 2.19
C LEU A 103 6.36 0.52 2.47
N GLU A 104 5.38 -0.02 3.20
CA GLU A 104 5.31 -1.46 3.45
C GLU A 104 5.09 -2.27 2.16
N THR A 105 4.34 -1.69 1.21
CA THR A 105 4.19 -2.30 -0.12
C THR A 105 5.51 -2.31 -0.89
N ALA A 106 6.28 -1.23 -0.88
CA ALA A 106 7.60 -1.16 -1.53
C ALA A 106 8.62 -2.12 -0.89
N LYS A 107 8.61 -2.24 0.45
CA LYS A 107 9.42 -3.23 1.18
C LYS A 107 9.06 -4.66 0.75
N LYS A 108 7.77 -4.97 0.72
CA LYS A 108 7.28 -6.29 0.27
C LYS A 108 7.61 -6.58 -1.19
N CYS A 109 7.53 -5.57 -2.05
CA CYS A 109 7.93 -5.68 -3.45
C CYS A 109 9.40 -6.10 -3.57
N ARG A 110 10.29 -5.46 -2.82
CA ARG A 110 11.71 -5.80 -2.78
C ARG A 110 11.97 -7.20 -2.19
N GLU A 111 11.30 -7.53 -1.10
CA GLU A 111 11.39 -8.86 -0.45
C GLU A 111 11.05 -9.99 -1.42
N LEU A 112 10.05 -9.77 -2.27
CA LEU A 112 9.60 -10.73 -3.27
C LEU A 112 10.46 -10.73 -4.55
N GLY A 113 11.49 -9.89 -4.63
CA GLY A 113 12.32 -9.75 -5.82
C GLY A 113 11.61 -9.11 -7.01
N LEU A 114 10.53 -8.36 -6.77
CA LEU A 114 9.75 -7.68 -7.80
C LEU A 114 10.30 -6.26 -8.03
N GLU A 115 10.24 -5.79 -9.27
CA GLU A 115 10.77 -4.48 -9.68
C GLU A 115 9.74 -3.36 -9.62
N GLN A 116 8.45 -3.71 -9.60
CA GLN A 116 7.39 -2.71 -9.72
C GLN A 116 6.22 -2.99 -8.78
N PHE A 117 5.70 -1.92 -8.18
CA PHE A 117 4.46 -1.96 -7.41
C PHE A 117 3.51 -0.82 -7.80
N THR A 118 2.23 -1.02 -7.52
CA THR A 118 1.17 -0.03 -7.69
C THR A 118 0.10 -0.19 -6.61
N THR A 119 -0.93 0.65 -6.64
CA THR A 119 -1.97 0.63 -5.60
C THR A 119 -3.37 0.87 -6.14
N THR A 120 -4.33 0.15 -5.58
CA THR A 120 -5.75 0.37 -5.86
C THR A 120 -6.31 1.62 -5.19
N LEU A 121 -5.56 2.31 -4.33
CA LEU A 121 -5.94 3.61 -3.78
C LEU A 121 -6.22 4.62 -4.88
N ALA A 122 -5.46 4.56 -5.98
CA ALA A 122 -5.59 5.44 -7.14
C ALA A 122 -6.87 5.24 -7.97
N SER A 123 -7.69 4.21 -7.67
CA SER A 123 -9.02 4.03 -8.28
C SER A 123 -10.10 4.87 -7.60
N SER A 124 -9.91 5.25 -6.35
CA SER A 124 -10.92 5.94 -5.55
C SER A 124 -11.01 7.43 -5.90
N ARG A 125 -12.20 7.90 -6.30
CA ARG A 125 -12.47 9.33 -6.53
C ARG A 125 -12.42 10.18 -5.26
N TRP A 126 -12.53 9.55 -4.09
CA TRP A 126 -12.52 10.22 -2.79
C TRP A 126 -11.12 10.53 -2.26
N LYS A 127 -10.07 9.99 -2.89
CA LYS A 127 -8.67 10.19 -2.48
C LYS A 127 -7.95 11.16 -3.42
N SER A 128 -6.98 11.90 -2.92
CA SER A 128 -6.09 12.72 -3.76
C SER A 128 -5.12 11.82 -4.53
N LEU A 129 -5.15 11.88 -5.85
CA LEU A 129 -4.24 11.13 -6.70
C LEU A 129 -2.80 11.64 -6.54
N ASP A 130 -2.64 12.96 -6.41
CA ASP A 130 -1.32 13.59 -6.24
C ASP A 130 -0.65 13.12 -4.94
N GLN A 131 -1.41 13.05 -3.84
CA GLN A 131 -0.89 12.51 -2.57
C GLN A 131 -0.52 11.03 -2.67
N ILE A 132 -1.30 10.23 -3.40
CA ILE A 132 -0.99 8.81 -3.60
C ILE A 132 0.28 8.66 -4.42
N ASN A 133 0.42 9.42 -5.50
CA ASN A 133 1.61 9.37 -6.36
C ASN A 133 2.85 9.86 -5.61
N ALA A 134 2.75 10.97 -4.89
CA ALA A 134 3.86 11.47 -4.05
C ALA A 134 4.29 10.44 -2.99
N ALA A 135 3.33 9.78 -2.32
CA ALA A 135 3.62 8.75 -1.33
C ALA A 135 4.24 7.49 -1.96
N GLY A 136 3.81 7.11 -3.17
CA GLY A 136 4.36 5.95 -3.88
C GLY A 136 5.79 6.17 -4.36
N GLN A 137 6.07 7.34 -4.96
CA GLN A 137 7.42 7.72 -5.37
C GLN A 137 8.36 7.79 -4.16
N TRP A 138 7.94 8.49 -3.09
CA TRP A 138 8.69 8.55 -1.84
C TRP A 138 8.98 7.16 -1.27
N ALA A 139 8.01 6.24 -1.27
CA ALA A 139 8.20 4.88 -0.77
C ALA A 139 9.26 4.10 -1.59
N ALA A 140 9.23 4.24 -2.92
CA ALA A 140 10.23 3.64 -3.79
C ALA A 140 11.64 4.20 -3.54
N GLU A 141 11.76 5.52 -3.37
CA GLU A 141 13.03 6.19 -3.06
C GLU A 141 13.58 5.72 -1.71
N MET A 142 12.75 5.67 -0.66
CA MET A 142 13.16 5.22 0.68
C MET A 142 13.72 3.80 0.65
N VAL A 143 13.05 2.89 -0.05
CA VAL A 143 13.50 1.50 -0.16
C VAL A 143 14.79 1.39 -0.98
N ASN A 144 14.94 2.15 -2.06
CA ASN A 144 16.14 2.14 -2.89
C ASN A 144 17.33 2.84 -2.21
N GLY A 145 17.09 3.94 -1.49
CA GLY A 145 18.14 4.68 -0.78
C GLY A 145 18.77 3.89 0.37
N GLN A 146 17.99 3.03 1.04
CA GLN A 146 18.51 2.09 2.03
C GLN A 146 19.55 1.11 1.42
N ARG A 147 19.40 0.76 0.14
CA ARG A 147 20.37 -0.07 -0.59
C ARG A 147 21.70 0.66 -0.79
N GLU A 148 21.65 1.92 -1.24
CA GLU A 148 22.88 2.70 -1.49
C GLU A 148 23.69 2.91 -0.22
N LEU A 149 23.04 3.15 0.92
CA LEU A 149 23.68 3.26 2.22
C LEU A 149 24.26 1.92 2.70
N GLY A 150 23.60 0.81 2.44
CA GLY A 150 24.08 -0.53 2.76
C GLY A 150 25.36 -0.88 2.00
N VAL A 151 25.37 -0.66 0.70
CA VAL A 151 26.55 -0.91 -0.17
C VAL A 151 27.73 -0.03 0.23
N ARG A 152 27.50 1.27 0.49
CA ARG A 152 28.55 2.18 0.95
C ARG A 152 29.15 1.79 2.30
N ASN A 153 28.34 1.30 3.21
CA ASN A 153 28.81 0.88 4.54
C ASN A 153 29.65 -0.41 4.46
N GLU A 154 29.35 -1.32 3.54
CA GLU A 154 30.19 -2.49 3.27
C GLU A 154 31.55 -2.11 2.69
N GLU A 155 31.57 -1.18 1.72
CA GLU A 155 32.82 -0.69 1.11
C GLU A 155 33.70 0.11 2.09
N LEU A 156 33.08 0.75 3.11
CA LEU A 156 33.77 1.56 4.11
C LEU A 156 34.05 0.81 5.42
N GLY A 157 33.58 -0.43 5.58
CA GLY A 157 33.79 -1.23 6.80
C GLY A 157 33.13 -0.66 8.06
N VAL A 158 32.16 0.24 7.93
CA VAL A 158 31.49 0.93 9.03
C VAL A 158 30.28 0.15 9.50
N ARG A 159 30.21 -0.19 10.78
CA ARG A 159 29.02 -0.81 11.38
C ARG A 159 27.85 0.18 11.40
N SER A 160 26.67 -0.31 11.00
CA SER A 160 25.46 0.47 10.74
C SER A 160 24.81 1.15 11.96
N ASP A 161 25.35 0.94 13.15
CA ASP A 161 24.70 1.29 14.42
C ASP A 161 25.00 2.73 14.89
N GLU A 162 26.00 3.38 14.29
CA GLU A 162 26.53 4.66 14.80
C GLU A 162 25.94 5.93 14.12
N LEU A 163 25.14 5.81 13.06
CA LEU A 163 24.92 6.96 12.16
C LEU A 163 23.55 7.63 12.18
N ASN A 164 22.50 7.17 12.93
CA ASN A 164 21.24 7.93 13.00
C ASN A 164 20.31 7.55 14.16
N PRO A 165 19.99 8.46 15.12
CA PRO A 165 19.05 8.22 16.20
C PRO A 165 17.60 7.96 15.76
N GLN A 166 17.20 8.39 14.56
CA GLN A 166 15.87 8.15 13.98
C GLN A 166 15.69 6.70 13.50
N ARG A 167 16.75 5.90 13.47
CA ARG A 167 16.78 4.52 13.01
C ARG A 167 16.23 3.51 14.03
N SER A 168 16.11 3.88 15.31
CA SER A 168 15.76 2.94 16.38
C SER A 168 14.29 2.49 16.36
N MET A 169 13.40 3.21 15.67
CA MET A 169 11.99 2.79 15.50
C MET A 169 11.78 1.76 14.38
N PHE A 170 12.82 1.47 13.58
CA PHE A 170 12.75 0.56 12.43
C PHE A 170 13.61 -0.71 12.60
N ASN A 171 13.90 -1.13 13.86
CA ASN A 171 14.66 -2.35 14.16
C ASN A 171 13.91 -3.66 13.84
N GLY A 172 13.49 -3.81 12.57
CA GLY A 172 13.31 -5.14 11.98
C GLY A 172 14.58 -5.44 11.19
N GLN A 173 15.22 -6.57 11.45
CA GLN A 173 16.44 -7.08 10.84
C GLN A 173 16.58 -6.66 9.37
N CYS A 174 17.42 -5.67 9.10
CA CYS A 174 17.81 -5.30 7.74
C CYS A 174 18.80 -6.35 7.24
N SER A 175 18.29 -7.50 6.81
CA SER A 175 19.09 -8.41 6.00
C SER A 175 19.41 -7.67 4.70
N MET A 176 20.69 -7.66 4.32
CA MET A 176 21.21 -7.06 3.10
C MET A 176 20.55 -7.73 1.88
N PHE A 177 19.45 -7.19 1.43
CA PHE A 177 18.79 -7.69 0.23
C PHE A 177 19.40 -7.03 -1.01
N ASN A 178 20.21 -7.76 -1.72
CA ASN A 178 20.64 -7.46 -3.11
C ASN A 178 19.49 -7.64 -4.11
N GLY A 179 18.30 -7.10 -3.79
CA GLY A 179 17.13 -7.17 -4.65
C GLY A 179 17.15 -6.14 -5.78
N PRO A 180 16.29 -6.25 -6.79
CA PRO A 180 16.17 -5.29 -7.87
C PRO A 180 15.78 -3.90 -7.35
N LYS A 181 16.01 -2.88 -8.18
CA LYS A 181 15.49 -1.53 -7.93
C LYS A 181 13.97 -1.56 -8.01
N VAL A 182 13.30 -1.04 -6.99
CA VAL A 182 11.85 -0.98 -6.91
C VAL A 182 11.33 0.33 -7.49
N THR A 183 10.30 0.27 -8.33
CA THR A 183 9.67 1.45 -8.93
C THR A 183 8.17 1.48 -8.61
N PHE A 184 7.65 2.69 -8.40
CA PHE A 184 6.22 2.90 -8.25
C PHE A 184 5.57 3.17 -9.61
N TRP A 185 4.54 2.41 -9.93
CA TRP A 185 3.73 2.63 -11.13
C TRP A 185 2.53 3.52 -10.81
N ASP A 186 2.60 4.79 -11.19
CA ASP A 186 1.66 5.88 -10.89
C ASP A 186 0.44 5.92 -11.81
N LYS A 187 0.01 4.78 -12.31
CA LYS A 187 -1.14 4.69 -13.22
C LYS A 187 -2.42 5.26 -12.58
N ASN A 188 -3.09 6.12 -13.31
CA ASN A 188 -4.41 6.63 -12.94
C ASN A 188 -5.51 5.59 -13.24
N TRP A 189 -5.87 4.80 -12.23
CA TRP A 189 -6.87 3.75 -12.32
C TRP A 189 -8.34 4.24 -12.40
N ARG A 190 -8.56 5.55 -12.59
CA ARG A 190 -9.90 6.14 -12.77
C ARG A 190 -10.29 6.29 -14.23
N LYS A 191 -9.32 6.14 -15.15
CA LYS A 191 -9.50 6.35 -16.59
C LYS A 191 -9.72 5.03 -17.33
N GLY A 192 -10.05 5.12 -18.63
CA GLY A 192 -10.13 3.96 -19.52
C GLY A 192 -11.30 3.01 -19.22
N GLY A 193 -12.45 3.51 -18.75
CA GLY A 193 -13.64 2.69 -18.47
C GLY A 193 -13.57 1.88 -17.17
N LEU A 194 -12.46 1.97 -16.42
CA LEU A 194 -12.26 1.16 -15.20
C LEU A 194 -13.28 1.47 -14.10
N GLN A 195 -13.84 2.70 -14.04
CA GLN A 195 -14.88 3.01 -13.06
C GLN A 195 -16.21 2.33 -13.40
N ASP A 196 -16.57 2.26 -14.66
CA ASP A 196 -17.78 1.59 -15.12
C ASP A 196 -17.64 0.08 -14.92
N ARG A 197 -16.46 -0.48 -15.27
CA ARG A 197 -16.16 -1.89 -15.04
C ARG A 197 -16.16 -2.23 -13.55
N ARG A 198 -15.61 -1.37 -12.68
CA ARG A 198 -15.70 -1.51 -11.22
C ARG A 198 -17.15 -1.61 -10.76
N ASN A 199 -18.02 -0.74 -11.26
CA ASN A 199 -19.43 -0.71 -10.86
C ASN A 199 -20.18 -1.97 -11.35
N ALA A 200 -19.83 -2.48 -12.52
CA ALA A 200 -20.35 -3.75 -13.03
C ALA A 200 -19.89 -4.92 -12.15
N LEU A 201 -18.59 -5.04 -11.90
CA LEU A 201 -18.02 -6.10 -11.06
C LEU A 201 -18.55 -6.10 -9.62
N LEU A 202 -18.83 -4.91 -9.07
CA LEU A 202 -19.43 -4.78 -7.75
C LEU A 202 -20.79 -5.49 -7.70
N LYS A 203 -21.62 -5.35 -8.74
CA LYS A 203 -22.92 -6.00 -8.85
C LYS A 203 -22.79 -7.49 -9.18
N GLU A 204 -21.98 -7.82 -10.18
CA GLU A 204 -21.75 -9.21 -10.65
C GLU A 204 -21.25 -10.12 -9.53
N ASN A 205 -20.42 -9.60 -8.62
CA ASN A 205 -19.84 -10.37 -7.53
C ASN A 205 -20.52 -10.15 -6.18
N ASN A 206 -21.56 -9.31 -6.13
CA ASN A 206 -22.24 -8.89 -4.90
C ASN A 206 -21.24 -8.43 -3.83
N PHE A 207 -20.30 -7.55 -4.22
CA PHE A 207 -19.28 -7.06 -3.30
C PHE A 207 -19.86 -6.12 -2.26
N TYR A 208 -19.35 -6.23 -1.04
CA TYR A 208 -19.58 -5.24 0.00
C TYR A 208 -19.10 -3.86 -0.46
N ASN A 209 -20.02 -2.91 -0.53
CA ASN A 209 -19.69 -1.54 -0.94
C ASN A 209 -19.51 -0.65 0.29
N GLN A 210 -18.25 -0.49 0.69
CA GLN A 210 -17.91 0.34 1.85
C GLN A 210 -18.35 1.80 1.67
N GLN A 211 -18.84 2.40 2.75
CA GLN A 211 -19.37 3.77 2.74
C GLN A 211 -18.36 4.83 3.18
N TYR A 212 -17.19 4.43 3.71
CA TYR A 212 -16.14 5.32 4.17
C TYR A 212 -14.76 4.79 3.79
N CYS A 213 -13.71 5.62 3.96
CA CYS A 213 -12.34 5.27 3.55
C CYS A 213 -11.77 4.06 4.32
N GLY A 214 -12.24 3.85 5.54
CA GLY A 214 -11.80 2.78 6.44
C GLY A 214 -11.23 3.30 7.76
N CYS A 215 -10.60 4.48 7.80
CA CYS A 215 -10.12 5.00 9.06
C CYS A 215 -11.28 5.59 9.90
N GLU A 216 -11.20 5.50 11.22
CA GLU A 216 -12.24 5.99 12.14
C GLU A 216 -12.60 7.47 11.91
N TYR A 217 -11.62 8.29 11.51
CA TYR A 217 -11.81 9.71 11.25
C TYR A 217 -12.50 10.03 9.91
N SER A 218 -12.88 9.02 9.15
CA SER A 218 -13.65 9.15 7.90
C SER A 218 -15.06 8.57 8.01
N ILE A 219 -15.46 8.09 9.18
CA ILE A 219 -16.84 7.67 9.49
C ILE A 219 -17.70 8.94 9.57
N ARG A 220 -18.83 8.95 8.85
CA ARG A 220 -19.78 10.06 8.77
C ARG A 220 -21.08 9.66 9.44
#